data_08c2848feb3a4a1326a0756daa5c5039
#
_entry.id   08c2848feb3a4a1326a0756daa5c5039
#
_cell.length_a   1.000
_cell.length_b   1.000
_cell.length_c   1.000
_cell.angle_alpha   90.00
_cell.angle_beta   90.00
_cell.angle_gamma   90.00
#
_symmetry.space_group_name_H-M   'P 1'
#
loop_
_entity.id
_entity.type
_entity.pdbx_description
1 polymer ?
#
loop_
_entity_poly.entity_id
_entity_poly.type
_entity_poly.pdbx_seq_one_letter_code
_entity_poly.pdbx_strand_id
1 'polypeptide(L)'
;LKNVKTGHTLCDEKNQVILESMDFPEPVVAVSVEPVSKGDQDSLSKGLQKLGEEDPTFKVSTDEETGQTIISGMGELHLEILVDRLLREFKVKANIGQPMVAYREAITKSVSDIDIKFIRQSGGRGQYGHVVINVEPNESGKGYHFENKIVGGVIPREYIPSVDKGCLLYTSPSPRDNR
;
A
#
# COMPACT_ATOMS: atom_id res chain seq x y z
N LEU A 1 -4.79 -24.46 25.91
CA LEU A 1 -3.83 -23.35 25.78
C LEU A 1 -4.45 -22.29 24.87
N LYS A 2 -4.46 -21.04 25.29
CA LYS A 2 -4.88 -19.90 24.46
C LYS A 2 -3.63 -19.14 24.03
N ASN A 3 -3.60 -18.65 22.79
CA ASN A 3 -2.53 -17.81 22.27
C ASN A 3 -1.14 -18.51 22.11
N VAL A 4 -1.14 -19.80 21.81
CA VAL A 4 0.10 -20.51 21.45
C VAL A 4 0.27 -20.50 19.95
N LYS A 5 1.48 -20.13 19.49
CA LYS A 5 1.87 -20.09 18.07
C LYS A 5 2.97 -21.12 17.82
N THR A 6 3.13 -21.49 16.56
CA THR A 6 4.25 -22.32 16.12
C THR A 6 5.59 -21.64 16.47
N GLY A 7 6.51 -22.36 17.08
CA GLY A 7 7.78 -21.82 17.56
C GLY A 7 7.79 -21.34 19.02
N HIS A 8 6.63 -21.31 19.70
CA HIS A 8 6.61 -20.97 21.12
C HIS A 8 7.10 -22.12 21.98
N THR A 9 7.94 -21.81 22.97
CA THR A 9 8.36 -22.76 24.00
C THR A 9 7.29 -22.87 25.08
N LEU A 10 6.91 -24.08 25.43
CA LEU A 10 6.04 -24.37 26.56
C LEU A 10 6.91 -24.86 27.71
N CYS A 11 6.80 -24.22 28.87
CA CYS A 11 7.57 -24.56 30.06
C CYS A 11 6.71 -24.51 31.33
N ASP A 12 7.26 -25.04 32.42
CA ASP A 12 6.67 -24.90 33.76
C ASP A 12 6.87 -23.49 34.31
N GLU A 13 5.90 -22.98 35.09
CA GLU A 13 5.97 -21.66 35.71
C GLU A 13 7.20 -21.47 36.63
N LYS A 14 7.65 -22.56 37.28
CA LYS A 14 8.78 -22.55 38.21
C LYS A 14 10.14 -22.66 37.52
N ASN A 15 10.17 -23.26 36.34
CA ASN A 15 11.39 -23.50 35.57
C ASN A 15 11.21 -22.92 34.16
N GLN A 16 11.30 -21.61 34.04
CA GLN A 16 11.14 -20.93 32.77
C GLN A 16 12.42 -21.08 31.93
N VAL A 17 12.30 -21.77 30.80
CA VAL A 17 13.37 -21.99 29.82
C VAL A 17 12.85 -21.56 28.47
N ILE A 18 13.62 -20.78 27.73
CA ILE A 18 13.37 -20.46 26.33
C ILE A 18 14.31 -21.30 25.51
N LEU A 19 13.76 -22.17 24.66
CA LEU A 19 14.53 -22.93 23.69
C LEU A 19 14.94 -22.03 22.52
N GLU A 20 15.89 -22.51 21.71
CA GLU A 20 16.39 -21.82 20.52
C GLU A 20 15.22 -21.46 19.59
N SER A 21 15.21 -20.21 19.11
CA SER A 21 14.21 -19.76 18.14
C SER A 21 14.47 -20.38 16.78
N MET A 22 13.40 -20.78 16.11
CA MET A 22 13.50 -21.26 14.73
C MET A 22 13.59 -20.08 13.78
N ASP A 23 14.59 -20.10 12.89
CA ASP A 23 14.70 -19.16 11.79
C ASP A 23 13.92 -19.69 10.58
N PHE A 24 12.93 -18.93 10.13
CA PHE A 24 12.13 -19.28 8.97
C PHE A 24 12.61 -18.50 7.76
N PRO A 25 12.77 -19.15 6.59
CA PRO A 25 13.15 -18.44 5.38
C PRO A 25 12.07 -17.47 4.93
N GLU A 26 12.49 -16.41 4.24
CA GLU A 26 11.56 -15.44 3.67
C GLU A 26 10.72 -16.07 2.54
N PRO A 27 9.42 -15.77 2.47
CA PRO A 27 8.56 -16.25 1.41
C PRO A 27 8.99 -15.72 0.04
N VAL A 28 8.85 -16.57 -1.00
CA VAL A 28 9.33 -16.26 -2.37
C VAL A 28 8.21 -16.09 -3.38
N VAL A 29 6.99 -16.46 -3.07
CA VAL A 29 5.82 -16.34 -3.94
C VAL A 29 4.74 -15.53 -3.23
N ALA A 30 4.04 -14.67 -3.97
CA ALA A 30 2.96 -13.85 -3.45
C ALA A 30 1.75 -13.90 -4.38
N VAL A 31 0.54 -13.87 -3.79
CA VAL A 31 -0.73 -13.73 -4.50
C VAL A 31 -1.62 -12.72 -3.78
N SER A 32 -2.49 -12.05 -4.53
CA SER A 32 -3.51 -11.17 -3.95
C SER A 32 -4.76 -11.96 -3.57
N VAL A 33 -5.39 -11.56 -2.47
CA VAL A 33 -6.64 -12.15 -1.99
C VAL A 33 -7.63 -11.03 -1.71
N GLU A 34 -8.75 -11.05 -2.42
CA GLU A 34 -9.78 -10.02 -2.30
C GLU A 34 -11.11 -10.65 -1.90
N PRO A 35 -11.79 -10.15 -0.86
CA PRO A 35 -13.10 -10.65 -0.49
C PRO A 35 -14.14 -10.31 -1.57
N VAL A 36 -15.07 -11.23 -1.83
CA VAL A 36 -16.14 -11.01 -2.82
C VAL A 36 -17.14 -9.96 -2.33
N SER A 37 -17.36 -9.87 -1.01
CA SER A 37 -18.26 -8.91 -0.40
C SER A 37 -17.67 -8.29 0.86
N LYS A 38 -18.21 -7.13 1.27
CA LYS A 38 -17.83 -6.50 2.55
C LYS A 38 -18.07 -7.40 3.76
N GLY A 39 -19.08 -8.26 3.72
CA GLY A 39 -19.36 -9.22 4.79
C GLY A 39 -18.30 -10.33 4.91
N ASP A 40 -17.60 -10.64 3.82
CA ASP A 40 -16.54 -11.64 3.81
C ASP A 40 -15.21 -11.09 4.35
N GLN A 41 -15.04 -9.76 4.44
CA GLN A 41 -13.82 -9.11 4.90
C GLN A 41 -13.39 -9.54 6.31
N ASP A 42 -14.32 -9.56 7.24
CA ASP A 42 -14.04 -9.94 8.64
C ASP A 42 -13.66 -11.42 8.75
N SER A 43 -14.34 -12.26 7.97
CA SER A 43 -14.04 -13.70 7.91
C SER A 43 -12.68 -13.97 7.26
N LEU A 44 -12.35 -13.23 6.20
CA LEU A 44 -11.06 -13.26 5.54
C LEU A 44 -9.95 -12.88 6.53
N SER A 45 -10.07 -11.73 7.19
CA SER A 45 -9.06 -11.26 8.14
C SER A 45 -8.82 -12.26 9.28
N LYS A 46 -9.90 -12.82 9.86
CA LYS A 46 -9.80 -13.86 10.91
C LYS A 46 -9.16 -15.15 10.41
N GLY A 47 -9.51 -15.58 9.20
CA GLY A 47 -8.92 -16.77 8.57
C GLY A 47 -7.43 -16.59 8.32
N LEU A 48 -7.04 -15.47 7.72
CA LEU A 48 -5.64 -15.16 7.44
C LEU A 48 -4.81 -15.02 8.72
N GLN A 49 -5.36 -14.39 9.77
CA GLN A 49 -4.69 -14.31 11.06
C GLN A 49 -4.40 -15.71 11.65
N LYS A 50 -5.40 -16.60 11.66
CA LYS A 50 -5.23 -17.95 12.19
C LYS A 50 -4.21 -18.75 11.40
N LEU A 51 -4.25 -18.69 10.07
CA LEU A 51 -3.26 -19.37 9.22
C LEU A 51 -1.85 -18.83 9.48
N GLY A 52 -1.68 -17.52 9.67
CA GLY A 52 -0.39 -16.94 10.02
C GLY A 52 0.10 -17.28 11.45
N GLU A 53 -0.80 -17.62 12.39
CA GLU A 53 -0.43 -18.13 13.70
C GLU A 53 0.01 -19.59 13.68
N GLU A 54 -0.52 -20.38 12.75
CA GLU A 54 -0.16 -21.78 12.54
C GLU A 54 1.14 -21.95 11.75
N ASP A 55 1.35 -21.12 10.74
CA ASP A 55 2.47 -21.22 9.80
C ASP A 55 3.31 -19.93 9.78
N PRO A 56 4.49 -19.91 10.39
CA PRO A 56 5.38 -18.75 10.41
C PRO A 56 5.98 -18.39 9.05
N THR A 57 5.96 -19.30 8.07
CA THR A 57 6.44 -19.04 6.71
C THR A 57 5.39 -18.36 5.83
N PHE A 58 4.15 -18.28 6.31
CA PHE A 58 3.06 -17.58 5.68
C PHE A 58 2.98 -16.14 6.18
N LYS A 59 3.11 -15.17 5.28
CA LYS A 59 3.02 -13.75 5.61
C LYS A 59 1.80 -13.12 4.96
N VAL A 60 1.15 -12.23 5.69
CA VAL A 60 0.03 -11.42 5.21
C VAL A 60 0.42 -9.95 5.29
N SER A 61 0.27 -9.23 4.22
CA SER A 61 0.50 -7.79 4.14
C SER A 61 -0.63 -7.11 3.38
N THR A 62 -0.82 -5.83 3.66
CA THR A 62 -1.70 -4.99 2.86
C THR A 62 -0.83 -3.99 2.12
N ASP A 63 -0.95 -3.95 0.80
CA ASP A 63 -0.29 -2.96 -0.02
C ASP A 63 -0.99 -1.62 0.18
N GLU A 64 -0.26 -0.61 0.65
CA GLU A 64 -0.81 0.71 0.96
C GLU A 64 -1.22 1.50 -0.30
N GLU A 65 -0.61 1.23 -1.44
CA GLU A 65 -0.89 1.95 -2.69
C GLU A 65 -2.08 1.35 -3.43
N THR A 66 -2.15 0.03 -3.52
CA THR A 66 -3.22 -0.67 -4.23
C THR A 66 -4.39 -1.04 -3.32
N GLY A 67 -4.18 -1.05 -2.00
CA GLY A 67 -5.16 -1.50 -1.00
C GLY A 67 -5.41 -3.01 -1.02
N GLN A 68 -4.64 -3.78 -1.80
CA GLN A 68 -4.79 -5.22 -1.90
C GLN A 68 -4.24 -5.94 -0.67
N THR A 69 -4.91 -6.99 -0.23
CA THR A 69 -4.36 -7.94 0.72
C THR A 69 -3.50 -8.96 -0.04
N ILE A 70 -2.23 -9.01 0.30
CA ILE A 70 -1.24 -9.90 -0.31
C ILE A 70 -0.87 -10.97 0.69
N ILE A 71 -0.90 -12.22 0.25
CA ILE A 71 -0.42 -13.37 0.99
C ILE A 71 0.84 -13.91 0.34
N SER A 72 1.84 -14.22 1.13
CA SER A 72 3.14 -14.69 0.65
C SER A 72 3.52 -16.00 1.33
N GLY A 73 4.12 -16.91 0.59
CA GLY A 73 4.49 -18.25 1.04
C GLY A 73 5.72 -18.79 0.33
N MET A 74 6.12 -19.99 0.72
CA MET A 74 7.35 -20.65 0.27
C MET A 74 7.28 -21.19 -1.16
N GLY A 75 6.08 -21.25 -1.75
CA GLY A 75 5.88 -21.75 -3.11
C GLY A 75 4.42 -21.74 -3.51
N GLU A 76 4.15 -21.98 -4.79
CA GLU A 76 2.80 -21.95 -5.35
C GLU A 76 1.88 -22.98 -4.71
N LEU A 77 2.32 -24.23 -4.60
CA LEU A 77 1.56 -25.29 -3.94
C LEU A 77 1.27 -24.98 -2.47
N HIS A 78 2.21 -24.35 -1.77
CA HIS A 78 2.01 -23.93 -0.39
C HIS A 78 0.84 -22.92 -0.29
N LEU A 79 0.84 -21.90 -1.14
CA LEU A 79 -0.22 -20.90 -1.17
C LEU A 79 -1.56 -21.52 -1.62
N GLU A 80 -1.57 -22.43 -2.59
CA GLU A 80 -2.78 -23.12 -3.02
C GLU A 80 -3.45 -23.89 -1.87
N ILE A 81 -2.66 -24.63 -1.06
CA ILE A 81 -3.17 -25.35 0.10
C ILE A 81 -3.74 -24.39 1.15
N LEU A 82 -3.04 -23.28 1.44
CA LEU A 82 -3.52 -22.29 2.41
C LEU A 82 -4.79 -21.58 1.93
N VAL A 83 -4.87 -21.28 0.65
CA VAL A 83 -6.09 -20.72 0.03
C VAL A 83 -7.24 -21.72 0.09
N ASP A 84 -7.01 -22.98 -0.24
CA ASP A 84 -8.04 -24.01 -0.15
C ASP A 84 -8.56 -24.15 1.28
N ARG A 85 -7.68 -24.17 2.28
CA ARG A 85 -8.05 -24.14 3.70
C ARG A 85 -8.85 -22.89 4.06
N LEU A 86 -8.45 -21.71 3.57
CA LEU A 86 -9.16 -20.46 3.80
C LEU A 86 -10.60 -20.52 3.30
N LEU A 87 -10.79 -21.05 2.10
CA LEU A 87 -12.12 -21.17 1.48
C LEU A 87 -13.00 -22.23 2.17
N ARG A 88 -12.43 -23.39 2.51
CA ARG A 88 -13.19 -24.53 3.06
C ARG A 88 -13.40 -24.45 4.55
N GLU A 89 -12.34 -24.23 5.34
CA GLU A 89 -12.41 -24.23 6.80
C GLU A 89 -13.05 -22.96 7.34
N PHE A 90 -12.67 -21.81 6.79
CA PHE A 90 -13.18 -20.51 7.25
C PHE A 90 -14.39 -20.03 6.45
N LYS A 91 -14.80 -20.78 5.41
CA LYS A 91 -15.95 -20.47 4.54
C LYS A 91 -15.92 -19.06 3.95
N VAL A 92 -14.72 -18.55 3.67
CA VAL A 92 -14.50 -17.24 3.09
C VAL A 92 -14.76 -17.32 1.59
N LYS A 93 -15.44 -16.32 1.04
CA LYS A 93 -15.53 -16.14 -0.41
C LYS A 93 -14.54 -15.07 -0.83
N ALA A 94 -13.48 -15.48 -1.52
CA ALA A 94 -12.42 -14.59 -1.98
C ALA A 94 -12.00 -14.89 -3.42
N ASN A 95 -11.61 -13.86 -4.12
CA ASN A 95 -10.95 -13.95 -5.42
C ASN A 95 -9.43 -13.97 -5.19
N ILE A 96 -8.75 -14.87 -5.89
CA ILE A 96 -7.30 -15.00 -5.85
C ILE A 96 -6.76 -14.51 -7.19
N GLY A 97 -5.73 -13.68 -7.13
CA GLY A 97 -5.12 -13.10 -8.32
C GLY A 97 -3.63 -12.82 -8.14
N GLN A 98 -3.04 -12.25 -9.18
CA GLN A 98 -1.68 -11.75 -9.07
C GLN A 98 -1.70 -10.37 -8.38
N PRO A 99 -0.68 -10.05 -7.55
CA PRO A 99 -0.55 -8.72 -6.98
C PRO A 99 -0.46 -7.66 -8.09
N MET A 100 -1.15 -6.55 -7.90
CA MET A 100 -1.00 -5.41 -8.80
C MET A 100 0.37 -4.78 -8.62
N VAL A 101 0.98 -4.36 -9.72
CA VAL A 101 2.23 -3.60 -9.68
C VAL A 101 1.89 -2.13 -9.53
N ALA A 102 2.29 -1.53 -8.43
CA ALA A 102 2.23 -0.09 -8.25
C ALA A 102 3.37 0.57 -9.04
N TYR A 103 3.02 1.19 -10.16
CA TYR A 103 3.98 1.95 -10.94
C TYR A 103 4.20 3.32 -10.30
N ARG A 104 5.47 3.67 -10.11
CA ARG A 104 5.88 4.99 -9.65
C ARG A 104 6.61 5.71 -10.77
N GLU A 105 6.25 6.96 -10.99
CA GLU A 105 6.97 7.83 -11.91
C GLU A 105 8.08 8.58 -11.18
N ALA A 106 9.21 8.74 -11.85
CA ALA A 106 10.32 9.54 -11.37
C ALA A 106 10.66 10.63 -12.39
N ILE A 107 10.92 11.82 -11.89
CA ILE A 107 11.38 12.94 -12.72
C ILE A 107 12.86 12.72 -13.00
N THR A 108 13.23 12.76 -14.28
CA THR A 108 14.63 12.55 -14.74
C THR A 108 15.35 13.82 -15.14
N LYS A 109 14.62 14.92 -15.36
CA LYS A 109 15.17 16.20 -15.82
C LYS A 109 14.68 17.33 -14.93
N SER A 110 15.56 18.29 -14.65
CA SER A 110 15.18 19.54 -13.99
C SER A 110 14.53 20.48 -15.01
N VAL A 111 13.42 21.07 -14.63
CA VAL A 111 12.72 22.11 -15.41
C VAL A 111 12.39 23.27 -14.47
N SER A 112 12.83 24.46 -14.84
CA SER A 112 12.61 25.69 -14.05
C SER A 112 11.60 26.58 -14.72
N ASP A 113 10.96 27.45 -13.90
CA ASP A 113 10.06 28.52 -14.34
C ASP A 113 8.88 28.02 -15.18
N ILE A 114 8.29 26.88 -14.79
CA ILE A 114 7.08 26.36 -15.42
C ILE A 114 5.92 27.26 -15.00
N ASP A 115 5.52 28.15 -15.89
CA ASP A 115 4.39 29.10 -15.70
C ASP A 115 3.09 28.43 -16.17
N ILE A 116 2.19 28.13 -15.23
CA ILE A 116 0.91 27.48 -15.52
C ILE A 116 -0.23 28.39 -15.07
N LYS A 117 -1.12 28.72 -16.03
CA LYS A 117 -2.36 29.45 -15.78
C LYS A 117 -3.56 28.56 -16.07
N PHE A 118 -4.46 28.45 -15.12
CA PHE A 118 -5.75 27.82 -15.29
C PHE A 118 -6.84 28.87 -15.22
N ILE A 119 -7.57 29.04 -16.32
CA ILE A 119 -8.69 29.99 -16.42
C ILE A 119 -9.89 29.22 -16.94
N ARG A 120 -10.92 29.12 -16.13
CA ARG A 120 -12.20 28.53 -16.54
C ARG A 120 -13.34 29.42 -16.13
N GLN A 121 -14.09 29.93 -17.11
CA GLN A 121 -15.28 30.73 -16.88
C GLN A 121 -16.43 30.13 -17.69
N SER A 122 -17.45 29.65 -17.00
CA SER A 122 -18.70 29.18 -17.62
C SER A 122 -19.86 29.78 -16.83
N GLY A 123 -20.38 30.93 -17.27
CA GLY A 123 -21.56 31.56 -16.69
C GLY A 123 -21.55 31.75 -15.17
N GLY A 124 -21.23 32.88 -14.64
CA GLY A 124 -21.18 33.18 -13.21
C GLY A 124 -19.75 33.30 -12.65
N ARG A 125 -19.46 32.67 -11.49
CA ARG A 125 -18.13 32.74 -10.85
C ARG A 125 -17.10 31.95 -11.65
N GLY A 126 -16.06 32.64 -12.16
CA GLY A 126 -14.92 31.99 -12.81
C GLY A 126 -13.97 31.31 -11.81
N GLN A 127 -13.20 30.35 -12.32
CA GLN A 127 -12.08 29.75 -11.62
C GLN A 127 -10.77 30.27 -12.22
N TYR A 128 -9.86 30.70 -11.36
CA TYR A 128 -8.54 31.19 -11.76
C TYR A 128 -7.49 30.60 -10.86
N GLY A 129 -6.44 30.09 -11.45
CA GLY A 129 -5.22 29.65 -10.75
C GLY A 129 -4.00 29.98 -11.60
N HIS A 130 -2.99 30.52 -10.97
CA HIS A 130 -1.70 30.81 -11.61
C HIS A 130 -0.59 30.44 -10.65
N VAL A 131 0.32 29.60 -11.10
CA VAL A 131 1.47 29.15 -10.32
C VAL A 131 2.69 29.01 -11.23
N VAL A 132 3.85 29.38 -10.69
CA VAL A 132 5.15 29.11 -11.30
C VAL A 132 5.87 28.10 -10.41
N ILE A 133 6.31 26.99 -10.98
CA ILE A 133 6.97 25.91 -10.23
C ILE A 133 8.28 25.51 -10.90
N ASN A 134 9.24 25.13 -10.07
CA ASN A 134 10.44 24.42 -10.48
C ASN A 134 10.30 22.95 -10.09
N VAL A 135 10.66 22.06 -10.98
CA VAL A 135 10.58 20.62 -10.76
C VAL A 135 11.97 20.04 -10.99
N GLU A 136 12.48 19.35 -10.00
CA GLU A 136 13.83 18.78 -10.02
C GLU A 136 13.79 17.32 -9.55
N PRO A 137 14.64 16.43 -10.13
CA PRO A 137 14.78 15.07 -9.63
C PRO A 137 15.37 15.10 -8.23
N ASN A 138 14.78 14.33 -7.31
CA ASN A 138 15.31 14.15 -5.98
C ASN A 138 16.30 12.98 -5.92
N GLU A 139 17.09 12.90 -4.85
CA GLU A 139 17.98 11.77 -4.64
C GLU A 139 17.18 10.46 -4.47
N SER A 140 17.74 9.36 -4.98
CA SER A 140 17.11 8.06 -4.90
C SER A 140 16.77 7.69 -3.44
N GLY A 141 15.52 7.31 -3.21
CA GLY A 141 15.01 6.93 -1.89
C GLY A 141 14.50 8.07 -1.00
N LYS A 142 14.72 9.34 -1.35
CA LYS A 142 14.19 10.47 -0.57
C LYS A 142 12.73 10.81 -0.85
N GLY A 143 12.15 10.22 -1.92
CA GLY A 143 10.75 10.46 -2.27
C GLY A 143 10.45 11.89 -2.67
N TYR A 144 9.22 12.30 -2.48
CA TYR A 144 8.72 13.64 -2.80
C TYR A 144 9.12 14.66 -1.73
N HIS A 145 9.54 15.84 -2.17
CA HIS A 145 9.82 16.99 -1.31
C HIS A 145 9.23 18.26 -1.92
N PHE A 146 8.48 19.02 -1.13
CA PHE A 146 7.91 20.30 -1.53
C PHE A 146 8.58 21.45 -0.79
N GLU A 147 9.11 22.41 -1.54
CA GLU A 147 9.74 23.62 -1.00
C GLU A 147 8.97 24.85 -1.44
N ASN A 148 8.58 25.67 -0.48
CA ASN A 148 7.89 26.93 -0.74
C ASN A 148 8.90 28.09 -0.79
N LYS A 149 9.11 28.67 -1.99
CA LYS A 149 9.99 29.82 -2.24
C LYS A 149 9.21 31.12 -2.49
N ILE A 150 7.93 31.20 -2.12
CA ILE A 150 7.11 32.38 -2.33
C ILE A 150 7.59 33.52 -1.44
N VAL A 151 7.91 34.66 -2.06
CA VAL A 151 8.29 35.91 -1.37
C VAL A 151 7.21 36.95 -1.58
N GLY A 152 6.93 37.75 -0.52
CA GLY A 152 6.02 38.88 -0.62
C GLY A 152 4.51 38.57 -0.63
N GLY A 153 4.11 37.29 -0.36
CA GLY A 153 2.69 36.93 -0.24
C GLY A 153 1.91 36.96 -1.56
N VAL A 154 2.57 36.79 -2.69
CA VAL A 154 1.97 36.75 -4.03
C VAL A 154 0.88 35.67 -4.15
N ILE A 155 1.08 34.56 -3.46
CA ILE A 155 0.05 33.52 -3.27
C ILE A 155 -0.35 33.52 -1.78
N PRO A 156 -1.65 33.66 -1.45
CA PRO A 156 -2.10 33.55 -0.07
C PRO A 156 -1.72 32.19 0.54
N ARG A 157 -1.29 32.19 1.79
CA ARG A 157 -0.77 30.97 2.48
C ARG A 157 -1.75 29.83 2.49
N GLU A 158 -3.05 30.11 2.47
CA GLU A 158 -4.12 29.10 2.46
C GLU A 158 -4.15 28.23 1.19
N TYR A 159 -3.60 28.72 0.06
CA TYR A 159 -3.59 27.98 -1.21
C TYR A 159 -2.31 27.16 -1.42
N ILE A 160 -1.25 27.39 -0.65
CA ILE A 160 0.02 26.64 -0.77
C ILE A 160 -0.17 25.13 -0.56
N PRO A 161 -0.92 24.67 0.45
CA PRO A 161 -1.19 23.24 0.61
C PRO A 161 -1.98 22.62 -0.56
N SER A 162 -2.75 23.42 -1.28
CA SER A 162 -3.48 22.94 -2.46
C SER A 162 -2.57 22.75 -3.65
N VAL A 163 -1.55 23.59 -3.80
CA VAL A 163 -0.51 23.42 -4.83
C VAL A 163 0.30 22.16 -4.56
N ASP A 164 0.75 21.95 -3.32
CA ASP A 164 1.48 20.76 -2.89
C ASP A 164 0.69 19.47 -3.17
N LYS A 165 -0.58 19.42 -2.75
CA LYS A 165 -1.46 18.29 -3.07
C LYS A 165 -1.66 18.10 -4.57
N GLY A 166 -1.73 19.16 -5.36
CA GLY A 166 -1.85 19.10 -6.80
C GLY A 166 -0.65 18.45 -7.47
N CYS A 167 0.55 18.70 -6.97
CA CYS A 167 1.77 18.06 -7.46
C CYS A 167 1.78 16.55 -7.21
N LEU A 168 1.19 16.07 -6.11
CA LEU A 168 1.08 14.65 -5.78
C LEU A 168 -0.01 13.91 -6.56
N LEU A 169 -1.09 14.60 -6.94
CA LEU A 169 -2.24 13.99 -7.61
C LEU A 169 -1.98 13.60 -9.07
N TYR A 170 -0.91 14.12 -9.68
CA TYR A 170 -0.65 13.97 -11.11
C TYR A 170 0.56 13.07 -11.42
N THR A 171 0.70 11.98 -10.69
CA THR A 171 1.84 11.07 -10.86
C THR A 171 1.62 9.94 -11.84
N SER A 172 0.38 9.68 -12.26
CA SER A 172 0.09 8.67 -13.30
C SER A 172 -1.30 8.89 -13.91
N PRO A 173 -1.47 8.78 -15.23
CA PRO A 173 -2.81 8.81 -15.83
C PRO A 173 -3.60 7.62 -15.28
N SER A 174 -4.79 7.91 -14.73
CA SER A 174 -5.72 6.89 -14.28
C SER A 174 -6.05 5.94 -15.44
N PRO A 175 -6.16 4.63 -15.22
CA PRO A 175 -6.62 3.69 -16.24
C PRO A 175 -7.98 4.06 -16.85
N ARG A 176 -8.72 4.98 -16.25
CA ARG A 176 -9.99 5.52 -16.74
C ARG A 176 -9.82 6.64 -17.78
N ASP A 177 -8.65 7.24 -17.87
CA ASP A 177 -8.39 8.37 -18.78
C ASP A 177 -8.01 7.91 -20.19
N ASN A 178 -7.85 6.61 -20.39
CA ASN A 178 -7.55 5.97 -21.69
C ASN A 178 -8.79 5.40 -22.39
N ARG A 179 -9.99 5.99 -22.15
CA ARG A 179 -11.21 5.64 -22.90
C ARG A 179 -11.74 6.81 -23.70
#